data_255f0e107cf23ecac8d26b59417b942f
#
_entry.id   255f0e107cf23ecac8d26b59417b942f
#
_cell.length_a   1.000
_cell.length_b   1.000
_cell.length_c   1.000
_cell.angle_alpha   90.00
_cell.angle_beta   90.00
_cell.angle_gamma   90.00
#
_symmetry.space_group_name_H-M   'P 1'
#
loop_
_entity.id
_entity.type
_entity.pdbx_description
1 polymer ?
#
loop_
_entity_poly.entity_id
_entity_poly.type
_entity_poly.pdbx_seq_one_letter_code
_entity_poly.pdbx_strand_id
1 'polypeptide(L)'
;MSAIITEKFRQHNANQFVESFTEASASTYYLFLGKATAFSSTTTGGSDSSPPTPGDSPEDEFRAWDSMLGAKIITSSDIKYAAPRRNWANGTVYDMYRHDYTSSNTSTSGSSNLYDSTFYFLTSDYRLYKVLDNNGGTAFSGSEPTSESTSPFEAGGYVLKYMFSISTSDFAKYGTTDFISVTTDSTVSAAAVDGAIESLSITAGSGYTDGTYYAAVYGDGSSQGTSSGAIVRITISSGSIVSFGLTAGTDTTIHAAGSGYTFGYVN
;
A
#
# COMPACT_ATOMS: atom_id res chain seq x y z
N MET A 1 24.68 17.01 10.94
CA MET A 1 23.97 15.72 10.81
C MET A 1 22.61 16.01 10.22
N SER A 2 22.28 15.42 9.08
CA SER A 2 20.92 15.50 8.55
C SER A 2 19.98 14.76 9.48
N ALA A 3 18.85 15.35 9.85
CA ALA A 3 17.82 14.66 10.62
C ALA A 3 17.24 13.52 9.77
N ILE A 4 17.28 12.31 10.27
CA ILE A 4 16.67 11.15 9.60
C ILE A 4 15.21 11.09 10.05
N ILE A 5 14.30 11.50 9.17
CA ILE A 5 12.86 11.32 9.38
C ILE A 5 12.51 9.90 8.94
N THR A 6 12.28 9.03 9.92
CA THR A 6 11.90 7.63 9.65
C THR A 6 10.46 7.54 9.14
N GLU A 7 10.14 6.45 8.44
CA GLU A 7 8.78 6.17 7.99
C GLU A 7 7.78 6.10 9.16
N LYS A 8 8.14 5.45 10.25
CA LYS A 8 7.32 5.39 11.47
C LYS A 8 7.04 6.77 12.05
N PHE A 9 8.02 7.68 12.01
CA PHE A 9 7.82 9.05 12.49
C PHE A 9 6.86 9.82 11.59
N ARG A 10 6.94 9.65 10.26
CA ARG A 10 5.99 10.26 9.32
C ARG A 10 4.57 9.74 9.52
N GLN A 11 4.41 8.44 9.71
CA GLN A 11 3.11 7.83 10.02
C GLN A 11 2.54 8.35 11.34
N HIS A 12 3.38 8.43 12.38
CA HIS A 12 2.97 8.99 13.66
C HIS A 12 2.48 10.44 13.53
N ASN A 13 3.22 11.31 12.83
CA ASN A 13 2.81 12.69 12.61
C ASN A 13 1.50 12.80 11.84
N ALA A 14 1.30 11.97 10.81
CA ALA A 14 0.05 11.95 10.05
C ALA A 14 -1.13 11.51 10.95
N ASN A 15 -0.93 10.50 11.80
CA ASN A 15 -1.94 10.05 12.75
C ASN A 15 -2.27 11.14 13.79
N GLN A 16 -1.26 11.81 14.33
CA GLN A 16 -1.46 12.92 15.29
C GLN A 16 -2.24 14.06 14.64
N PHE A 17 -1.97 14.40 13.38
CA PHE A 17 -2.75 15.40 12.66
C PHE A 17 -4.22 14.99 12.53
N VAL A 18 -4.51 13.74 12.15
CA VAL A 18 -5.88 13.24 12.04
C VAL A 18 -6.57 13.21 13.41
N GLU A 19 -5.87 12.78 14.46
CA GLU A 19 -6.39 12.73 15.83
C GLU A 19 -6.77 14.11 16.36
N SER A 20 -6.01 15.16 16.03
CA SER A 20 -6.24 16.53 16.47
C SER A 20 -7.60 17.11 16.08
N PHE A 21 -8.30 16.51 15.10
CA PHE A 21 -9.66 16.88 14.73
C PHE A 21 -10.74 16.30 15.66
N THR A 22 -10.42 15.28 16.44
CA THR A 22 -11.39 14.50 17.24
C THR A 22 -11.09 14.48 18.73
N GLU A 23 -10.02 15.12 19.18
CA GLU A 23 -9.68 15.24 20.59
C GLU A 23 -10.72 16.04 21.38
N ALA A 24 -10.74 15.88 22.70
CA ALA A 24 -11.64 16.61 23.60
C ALA A 24 -11.48 18.14 23.49
N SER A 25 -10.28 18.61 23.18
CA SER A 25 -9.95 19.99 22.83
C SER A 25 -9.48 20.06 21.39
N ALA A 26 -10.37 19.73 20.48
CA ALA A 26 -10.05 19.64 19.04
C ALA A 26 -9.49 20.98 18.52
N SER A 27 -8.44 20.87 17.72
CA SER A 27 -7.89 22.02 17.01
C SER A 27 -8.84 22.44 15.88
N THR A 28 -8.99 23.76 15.70
CA THR A 28 -9.79 24.30 14.60
C THR A 28 -8.86 24.62 13.43
N TYR A 29 -9.10 23.99 12.32
CA TYR A 29 -8.35 24.20 11.08
C TYR A 29 -9.20 24.87 10.01
N TYR A 30 -8.58 25.74 9.25
CA TYR A 30 -9.19 26.39 8.11
C TYR A 30 -8.42 26.03 6.85
N LEU A 31 -9.14 25.63 5.81
CA LEU A 31 -8.62 25.59 4.45
C LEU A 31 -9.01 26.89 3.76
N PHE A 32 -8.07 27.61 3.20
CA PHE A 32 -8.35 28.76 2.38
C PHE A 32 -7.79 28.64 0.97
N LEU A 33 -8.47 29.26 0.03
CA LEU A 33 -8.06 29.37 -1.36
C LEU A 33 -7.50 30.79 -1.55
N GLY A 34 -6.32 30.86 -2.09
CA GLY A 34 -5.68 32.14 -2.39
C GLY A 34 -5.33 32.28 -3.86
N LYS A 35 -5.00 33.50 -4.23
CA LYS A 35 -4.44 33.93 -5.51
C LYS A 35 -5.40 33.82 -6.71
N ALA A 36 -6.11 34.90 -6.98
CA ALA A 36 -6.97 35.08 -8.14
C ALA A 36 -6.24 35.16 -9.49
N THR A 37 -4.93 35.46 -9.45
CA THR A 37 -4.11 35.69 -10.65
C THR A 37 -3.07 34.58 -10.82
N ALA A 38 -2.75 34.26 -12.07
CA ALA A 38 -1.72 33.28 -12.41
C ALA A 38 -0.34 33.62 -11.84
N PHE A 39 0.48 32.61 -11.57
CA PHE A 39 1.90 32.81 -11.25
C PHE A 39 2.63 33.43 -12.46
N SER A 40 3.50 34.37 -12.19
CA SER A 40 4.26 35.10 -13.22
C SER A 40 5.72 35.22 -12.81
N SER A 41 6.61 34.90 -13.74
CA SER A 41 8.06 35.02 -13.51
C SER A 41 8.51 36.45 -13.15
N THR A 42 7.73 37.45 -13.51
CA THR A 42 8.06 38.85 -13.26
C THR A 42 7.53 39.42 -11.95
N THR A 43 6.41 38.89 -11.43
CA THR A 43 5.74 39.46 -10.26
C THR A 43 5.69 38.53 -9.05
N THR A 44 5.60 37.22 -9.26
CA THR A 44 5.42 36.25 -8.18
C THR A 44 6.46 35.14 -8.19
N GLY A 45 7.27 35.08 -9.22
CA GLY A 45 8.13 33.92 -9.52
C GLY A 45 7.36 32.72 -10.08
N GLY A 46 8.03 31.86 -10.80
CA GLY A 46 7.46 30.62 -11.32
C GLY A 46 6.37 30.81 -12.39
N SER A 47 5.53 29.80 -12.50
CA SER A 47 4.36 29.73 -13.39
C SER A 47 3.31 28.81 -12.75
N ASP A 48 2.09 28.74 -13.31
CA ASP A 48 1.05 27.83 -12.79
C ASP A 48 1.43 26.34 -12.95
N SER A 49 2.23 26.00 -13.94
CA SER A 49 2.78 24.65 -14.13
C SER A 49 4.03 24.34 -13.28
N SER A 50 4.66 25.38 -12.78
CA SER A 50 5.84 25.30 -11.91
C SER A 50 5.78 26.45 -10.89
N PRO A 51 4.89 26.35 -9.88
CA PRO A 51 4.72 27.39 -8.89
C PRO A 51 6.00 27.54 -8.04
N PRO A 52 6.27 28.74 -7.50
CA PRO A 52 7.39 28.93 -6.61
C PRO A 52 7.22 28.10 -5.34
N THR A 53 8.33 27.72 -4.74
CA THR A 53 8.32 27.07 -3.43
C THR A 53 7.66 27.99 -2.41
N PRO A 54 6.67 27.51 -1.62
CA PRO A 54 6.07 28.31 -0.57
C PRO A 54 7.12 28.79 0.43
N GLY A 55 7.09 30.07 0.77
CA GLY A 55 7.92 30.63 1.81
C GLY A 55 7.23 30.51 3.19
N ASP A 56 8.04 30.61 4.23
CA ASP A 56 7.60 30.57 5.65
C ASP A 56 8.09 31.83 6.37
N SER A 57 7.86 32.97 5.76
CA SER A 57 8.17 34.27 6.34
C SER A 57 6.90 35.03 6.72
N PRO A 58 6.94 35.97 7.68
CA PRO A 58 5.78 36.81 7.99
C PRO A 58 5.23 37.55 6.78
N GLU A 59 6.08 37.93 5.82
CA GLU A 59 5.65 38.57 4.58
C GLU A 59 4.89 37.60 3.66
N ASP A 60 5.31 36.36 3.55
CA ASP A 60 4.62 35.32 2.77
C ASP A 60 3.28 34.98 3.40
N GLU A 61 3.20 34.89 4.72
CA GLU A 61 1.96 34.72 5.46
C GLU A 61 0.99 35.86 5.19
N PHE A 62 1.46 37.09 5.30
CA PHE A 62 0.65 38.29 5.01
C PHE A 62 0.13 38.28 3.55
N ARG A 63 0.97 37.93 2.59
CA ARG A 63 0.57 37.82 1.18
C ARG A 63 -0.47 36.74 0.97
N ALA A 64 -0.38 35.62 1.70
CA ALA A 64 -1.38 34.56 1.66
C ALA A 64 -2.74 35.06 2.16
N TRP A 65 -2.76 35.83 3.28
CA TRP A 65 -3.97 36.44 3.81
C TRP A 65 -4.56 37.49 2.85
N ASP A 66 -3.74 38.34 2.30
CA ASP A 66 -4.16 39.41 1.38
C ASP A 66 -4.73 38.86 0.07
N SER A 67 -4.24 37.73 -0.39
CA SER A 67 -4.71 37.08 -1.62
C SER A 67 -5.86 36.07 -1.43
N MET A 68 -6.38 35.93 -0.21
CA MET A 68 -7.40 34.93 0.10
C MET A 68 -8.73 35.24 -0.60
N LEU A 69 -9.24 34.24 -1.37
CA LEU A 69 -10.52 34.30 -2.07
C LEU A 69 -11.67 33.74 -1.26
N GLY A 70 -11.38 32.81 -0.38
CA GLY A 70 -12.38 32.15 0.45
C GLY A 70 -11.73 31.23 1.47
N ALA A 71 -12.43 30.98 2.57
CA ALA A 71 -12.00 30.08 3.61
C ALA A 71 -13.14 29.15 4.04
N LYS A 72 -12.79 27.94 4.43
CA LYS A 72 -13.72 26.93 4.96
C LYS A 72 -13.10 26.30 6.21
N ILE A 73 -13.88 26.18 7.29
CA ILE A 73 -13.52 25.30 8.40
C ILE A 73 -13.50 23.86 7.89
N ILE A 74 -12.43 23.15 8.18
CA ILE A 74 -12.31 21.72 7.90
C ILE A 74 -12.52 20.91 9.17
N THR A 75 -13.15 19.77 9.00
CA THR A 75 -13.50 18.82 10.07
C THR A 75 -12.92 17.44 9.76
N SER A 76 -13.03 16.50 10.68
CA SER A 76 -12.61 15.11 10.45
C SER A 76 -13.25 14.47 9.20
N SER A 77 -14.43 14.96 8.77
CA SER A 77 -15.08 14.49 7.55
C SER A 77 -14.51 15.08 6.25
N ASP A 78 -13.61 16.06 6.35
CA ASP A 78 -12.98 16.70 5.19
C ASP A 78 -11.58 16.16 4.91
N ILE A 79 -11.08 15.25 5.75
CA ILE A 79 -9.75 14.65 5.62
C ILE A 79 -9.85 13.13 5.43
N LYS A 80 -8.91 12.57 4.69
CA LYS A 80 -8.74 11.12 4.49
C LYS A 80 -7.26 10.80 4.35
N TYR A 81 -6.88 9.59 4.77
CA TYR A 81 -5.59 9.05 4.35
C TYR A 81 -5.59 8.86 2.84
N ALA A 82 -4.45 9.06 2.23
CA ALA A 82 -4.29 8.90 0.79
C ALA A 82 -3.15 7.95 0.46
N ALA A 83 -3.32 7.21 -0.63
CA ALA A 83 -2.29 6.39 -1.25
C ALA A 83 -2.09 6.80 -2.71
N PRO A 84 -0.91 6.59 -3.30
CA PRO A 84 -0.71 6.85 -4.71
C PRO A 84 -1.72 6.09 -5.57
N ARG A 85 -2.29 6.76 -6.57
CA ARG A 85 -3.23 6.14 -7.50
C ARG A 85 -2.47 5.31 -8.54
N ARG A 86 -2.79 4.03 -8.62
CA ARG A 86 -2.24 3.08 -9.58
C ARG A 86 -3.40 2.41 -10.31
N ASN A 87 -3.68 2.85 -11.52
CA ASN A 87 -4.79 2.29 -12.29
C ASN A 87 -4.39 0.93 -12.88
N TRP A 88 -5.36 0.03 -12.91
CA TRP A 88 -5.20 -1.23 -13.61
C TRP A 88 -5.03 -1.01 -15.12
N ALA A 89 -4.18 -1.81 -15.74
CA ALA A 89 -4.04 -1.90 -17.18
C ALA A 89 -3.66 -3.34 -17.58
N ASN A 90 -4.31 -3.86 -18.60
CA ASN A 90 -3.98 -5.16 -19.16
C ASN A 90 -2.56 -5.17 -19.73
N GLY A 91 -1.85 -6.27 -19.58
CA GLY A 91 -0.47 -6.41 -20.06
C GLY A 91 0.59 -5.72 -19.20
N THR A 92 0.20 -5.18 -18.04
CA THR A 92 1.13 -4.57 -17.08
C THR A 92 1.68 -5.64 -16.14
N VAL A 93 2.97 -5.54 -15.82
CA VAL A 93 3.59 -6.31 -14.74
C VAL A 93 3.42 -5.54 -13.44
N TYR A 94 2.67 -6.13 -12.50
CA TYR A 94 2.55 -5.59 -11.15
C TYR A 94 3.51 -6.30 -10.21
N ASP A 95 3.97 -5.59 -9.19
CA ASP A 95 4.82 -6.19 -8.16
C ASP A 95 3.99 -7.06 -7.22
N MET A 96 4.62 -8.07 -6.68
CA MET A 96 4.07 -8.79 -5.54
C MET A 96 4.27 -7.97 -4.26
N TYR A 97 3.32 -8.00 -3.33
CA TYR A 97 3.51 -7.41 -2.01
C TYR A 97 4.63 -8.12 -1.24
N ARG A 98 5.66 -7.36 -0.89
CA ARG A 98 6.78 -7.83 -0.07
C ARG A 98 7.27 -6.71 0.84
N HIS A 99 7.55 -7.04 2.09
CA HIS A 99 8.04 -6.07 3.08
C HIS A 99 9.55 -5.78 2.96
N ASP A 100 10.28 -6.63 2.25
CA ASP A 100 11.75 -6.65 2.20
C ASP A 100 12.36 -6.00 0.94
N TYR A 101 11.62 -5.17 0.24
CA TYR A 101 12.16 -4.40 -0.88
C TYR A 101 13.22 -3.40 -0.41
N THR A 102 14.39 -3.49 -1.04
CA THR A 102 15.55 -2.63 -0.79
C THR A 102 16.27 -2.33 -2.09
N SER A 103 17.30 -1.51 -2.06
CA SER A 103 18.15 -1.25 -3.24
C SER A 103 18.93 -2.48 -3.74
N SER A 104 19.13 -3.49 -2.88
CA SER A 104 19.76 -4.78 -3.23
C SER A 104 18.74 -5.90 -3.49
N ASN A 105 17.46 -5.68 -3.19
CA ASN A 105 16.36 -6.61 -3.41
C ASN A 105 15.16 -5.82 -3.94
N THR A 106 15.22 -5.46 -5.22
CA THR A 106 14.20 -4.64 -5.86
C THR A 106 12.96 -5.44 -6.25
N SER A 107 11.83 -4.76 -6.37
CA SER A 107 10.62 -5.33 -6.95
C SER A 107 10.81 -5.63 -8.45
N THR A 108 9.85 -6.32 -9.06
CA THR A 108 9.85 -6.59 -10.50
C THR A 108 9.83 -5.29 -11.32
N SER A 109 9.17 -4.24 -10.84
CA SER A 109 9.17 -2.91 -11.45
C SER A 109 10.48 -2.13 -11.22
N GLY A 110 11.39 -2.65 -10.42
CA GLY A 110 12.66 -2.02 -10.07
C GLY A 110 12.60 -1.10 -8.84
N SER A 111 11.48 -1.08 -8.11
CA SER A 111 11.35 -0.25 -6.91
C SER A 111 12.16 -0.83 -5.75
N SER A 112 12.83 0.04 -5.02
CA SER A 112 13.69 -0.31 -3.87
C SER A 112 12.97 -0.19 -2.52
N ASN A 113 11.69 0.10 -2.53
CA ASN A 113 10.87 0.20 -1.34
C ASN A 113 9.40 -0.11 -1.66
N LEU A 114 8.60 -0.41 -0.64
CA LEU A 114 7.22 -0.79 -0.81
C LEU A 114 6.33 0.37 -1.29
N TYR A 115 6.62 1.60 -0.88
CA TYR A 115 5.82 2.76 -1.25
C TYR A 115 5.82 3.00 -2.77
N ASP A 116 6.96 2.85 -3.43
CA ASP A 116 7.10 3.04 -4.87
C ASP A 116 6.70 1.81 -5.69
N SER A 117 6.63 0.62 -5.06
CA SER A 117 6.29 -0.61 -5.75
C SER A 117 4.82 -0.64 -6.19
N THR A 118 4.54 -1.36 -7.28
CA THR A 118 3.20 -1.45 -7.89
C THR A 118 2.40 -2.65 -7.36
N PHE A 119 2.48 -2.92 -6.06
CA PHE A 119 1.88 -4.11 -5.43
C PHE A 119 0.36 -4.06 -5.28
N TYR A 120 -0.27 -3.00 -5.71
CA TYR A 120 -1.74 -2.86 -5.76
C TYR A 120 -2.15 -2.05 -6.98
N PHE A 121 -3.41 -2.19 -7.37
CA PHE A 121 -4.01 -1.41 -8.44
C PHE A 121 -5.50 -1.13 -8.19
N LEU A 122 -5.97 -0.06 -8.80
CA LEU A 122 -7.36 0.40 -8.78
C LEU A 122 -8.01 0.09 -10.12
N THR A 123 -9.19 -0.55 -10.09
CA THR A 123 -9.99 -0.82 -11.28
C THR A 123 -10.81 0.39 -11.71
N SER A 124 -11.41 0.32 -12.90
CA SER A 124 -12.33 1.35 -13.41
C SER A 124 -13.58 1.52 -12.55
N ASP A 125 -14.01 0.46 -11.87
CA ASP A 125 -15.12 0.46 -10.91
C ASP A 125 -14.70 0.86 -9.48
N TYR A 126 -13.48 1.41 -9.33
CA TYR A 126 -12.92 1.84 -8.05
C TYR A 126 -12.72 0.73 -7.01
N ARG A 127 -12.52 -0.51 -7.43
CA ARG A 127 -12.10 -1.61 -6.57
C ARG A 127 -10.59 -1.63 -6.44
N LEU A 128 -10.08 -1.74 -5.22
CA LEU A 128 -8.65 -1.86 -4.95
C LEU A 128 -8.28 -3.31 -4.68
N TYR A 129 -7.26 -3.78 -5.38
CA TYR A 129 -6.71 -5.13 -5.22
C TYR A 129 -5.23 -5.07 -4.86
N LYS A 130 -4.86 -5.91 -3.89
CA LYS A 130 -3.47 -6.17 -3.50
C LYS A 130 -2.98 -7.40 -4.24
N VAL A 131 -1.78 -7.34 -4.77
CA VAL A 131 -1.12 -8.45 -5.47
C VAL A 131 -0.35 -9.28 -4.46
N LEU A 132 -0.77 -10.54 -4.26
CA LEU A 132 -0.10 -11.49 -3.37
C LEU A 132 0.92 -12.34 -4.13
N ASP A 133 0.64 -12.67 -5.39
CA ASP A 133 1.56 -13.37 -6.29
C ASP A 133 1.41 -12.79 -7.71
N ASN A 134 2.52 -12.55 -8.37
CA ASN A 134 2.56 -11.97 -9.72
C ASN A 134 3.05 -12.96 -10.78
N ASN A 135 2.96 -14.26 -10.50
CA ASN A 135 3.37 -15.32 -11.40
C ASN A 135 4.81 -15.15 -11.93
N GLY A 136 5.74 -14.93 -11.00
CA GLY A 136 7.15 -14.74 -11.33
C GLY A 136 7.46 -13.48 -12.16
N GLY A 137 6.60 -12.46 -12.10
CA GLY A 137 6.75 -11.23 -12.86
C GLY A 137 6.22 -11.29 -14.29
N THR A 138 5.33 -12.23 -14.57
CA THR A 138 4.62 -12.27 -15.86
C THR A 138 3.57 -11.17 -15.94
N ALA A 139 3.37 -10.58 -17.11
CA ALA A 139 2.36 -9.54 -17.30
C ALA A 139 0.94 -10.06 -17.00
N PHE A 140 0.13 -9.24 -16.32
CA PHE A 140 -1.27 -9.56 -16.06
C PHE A 140 -2.02 -9.72 -17.40
N SER A 141 -2.71 -10.84 -17.58
CA SER A 141 -3.42 -11.12 -18.82
C SER A 141 -4.93 -11.33 -18.58
N GLY A 142 -5.75 -10.65 -19.34
CA GLY A 142 -7.20 -10.82 -19.29
C GLY A 142 -7.97 -9.56 -18.94
N SER A 143 -9.17 -9.77 -18.43
CA SER A 143 -10.06 -8.67 -18.06
C SER A 143 -9.76 -8.13 -16.66
N GLU A 144 -10.21 -6.91 -16.42
CA GLU A 144 -10.18 -6.26 -15.11
C GLU A 144 -10.91 -7.13 -14.07
N PRO A 145 -10.30 -7.40 -12.90
CA PRO A 145 -10.94 -8.22 -11.88
C PRO A 145 -12.16 -7.51 -11.27
N THR A 146 -13.21 -8.28 -11.01
CA THR A 146 -14.48 -7.76 -10.45
C THR A 146 -14.87 -8.41 -9.11
N SER A 147 -14.15 -9.44 -8.66
CA SER A 147 -14.44 -10.17 -7.44
C SER A 147 -14.25 -9.30 -6.20
N GLU A 148 -15.21 -9.30 -5.29
CA GLU A 148 -15.12 -8.68 -3.96
C GLU A 148 -14.95 -9.73 -2.84
N SER A 149 -14.42 -10.91 -3.20
CA SER A 149 -14.11 -11.95 -2.22
C SER A 149 -13.09 -11.45 -1.21
N THR A 150 -13.38 -11.64 0.07
CA THR A 150 -12.45 -11.36 1.17
C THR A 150 -11.32 -12.39 1.27
N SER A 151 -11.48 -13.56 0.65
CA SER A 151 -10.42 -14.54 0.48
C SER A 151 -9.61 -14.23 -0.78
N PRO A 152 -8.31 -14.56 -0.80
CA PRO A 152 -7.50 -14.47 -2.01
C PRO A 152 -8.13 -15.26 -3.16
N PHE A 153 -7.95 -14.78 -4.39
CA PHE A 153 -8.48 -15.41 -5.60
C PHE A 153 -7.53 -15.19 -6.78
N GLU A 154 -7.68 -16.02 -7.80
CA GLU A 154 -6.88 -15.93 -9.02
C GLU A 154 -7.59 -15.09 -10.10
N ALA A 155 -6.84 -14.20 -10.75
CA ALA A 155 -7.26 -13.47 -11.94
C ALA A 155 -6.05 -13.05 -12.76
N GLY A 156 -6.13 -13.20 -14.08
CA GLY A 156 -5.08 -12.78 -15.01
C GLY A 156 -3.73 -13.45 -14.81
N GLY A 157 -3.69 -14.63 -14.18
CA GLY A 157 -2.48 -15.36 -13.80
C GLY A 157 -1.88 -14.91 -12.45
N TYR A 158 -2.50 -13.96 -11.76
CA TYR A 158 -2.07 -13.43 -10.46
C TYR A 158 -2.94 -13.97 -9.33
N VAL A 159 -2.39 -14.02 -8.12
CA VAL A 159 -3.16 -14.18 -6.89
C VAL A 159 -3.41 -12.80 -6.30
N LEU A 160 -4.67 -12.44 -6.18
CA LEU A 160 -5.13 -11.13 -5.74
C LEU A 160 -5.91 -11.23 -4.43
N LYS A 161 -5.89 -10.15 -3.67
CA LYS A 161 -6.78 -9.93 -2.54
C LYS A 161 -7.55 -8.64 -2.74
N TYR A 162 -8.87 -8.73 -2.71
CA TYR A 162 -9.72 -7.55 -2.66
C TYR A 162 -9.52 -6.83 -1.32
N MET A 163 -9.29 -5.52 -1.39
CA MET A 163 -9.07 -4.69 -0.21
C MET A 163 -10.32 -3.92 0.17
N PHE A 164 -10.82 -3.08 -0.72
CA PHE A 164 -12.04 -2.29 -0.55
C PHE A 164 -12.43 -1.63 -1.89
N SER A 165 -13.65 -1.10 -1.92
CA SER A 165 -14.12 -0.23 -3.00
C SER A 165 -14.21 1.22 -2.51
N ILE A 166 -13.81 2.16 -3.36
CA ILE A 166 -13.96 3.59 -3.10
C ILE A 166 -15.33 3.99 -3.65
N SER A 167 -16.18 4.59 -2.81
CA SER A 167 -17.46 5.09 -3.29
C SER A 167 -17.25 6.23 -4.31
N THR A 168 -18.19 6.37 -5.26
CA THR A 168 -18.11 7.46 -6.25
C THR A 168 -18.12 8.84 -5.59
N SER A 169 -18.81 8.99 -4.45
CA SER A 169 -18.83 10.23 -3.66
C SER A 169 -17.47 10.51 -3.00
N ASP A 170 -16.80 9.49 -2.42
CA ASP A 170 -15.48 9.64 -1.85
C ASP A 170 -14.44 9.88 -2.93
N PHE A 171 -14.55 9.19 -4.07
CA PHE A 171 -13.66 9.44 -5.19
C PHE A 171 -13.80 10.85 -5.75
N ALA A 172 -15.04 11.37 -5.87
CA ALA A 172 -15.28 12.73 -6.33
C ALA A 172 -14.78 13.79 -5.34
N LYS A 173 -14.81 13.48 -4.02
CA LYS A 173 -14.37 14.43 -2.98
C LYS A 173 -12.86 14.41 -2.75
N TYR A 174 -12.23 13.24 -2.77
CA TYR A 174 -10.82 13.05 -2.33
C TYR A 174 -9.91 12.48 -3.40
N GLY A 175 -10.46 11.91 -4.47
CA GLY A 175 -9.69 11.32 -5.55
C GLY A 175 -9.04 12.40 -6.43
N THR A 176 -7.80 12.16 -6.83
CA THR A 176 -7.08 12.97 -7.82
C THR A 176 -6.51 12.10 -8.92
N THR A 177 -5.78 12.69 -9.86
CA THR A 177 -4.99 11.94 -10.83
C THR A 177 -3.89 11.11 -10.18
N ASP A 178 -3.36 11.58 -9.04
CA ASP A 178 -2.17 11.04 -8.39
C ASP A 178 -2.46 10.25 -7.11
N PHE A 179 -3.63 10.51 -6.48
CA PHE A 179 -3.97 9.93 -5.17
C PHE A 179 -5.40 9.39 -5.11
N ILE A 180 -5.57 8.37 -4.29
CA ILE A 180 -6.86 7.80 -3.89
C ILE A 180 -7.02 7.87 -2.38
N SER A 181 -8.27 8.01 -1.93
CA SER A 181 -8.58 7.93 -0.50
C SER A 181 -8.48 6.49 0.00
N VAL A 182 -7.93 6.34 1.20
CA VAL A 182 -7.87 5.06 1.92
C VAL A 182 -8.93 5.07 3.01
N THR A 183 -9.76 4.04 3.02
CA THR A 183 -10.74 3.82 4.09
C THR A 183 -10.11 2.99 5.19
N THR A 184 -10.24 3.45 6.42
CA THR A 184 -9.90 2.64 7.60
C THR A 184 -11.15 1.89 8.07
N ASP A 185 -10.99 0.62 8.39
CA ASP A 185 -12.06 -0.22 8.93
C ASP A 185 -11.64 -0.77 10.30
N SER A 186 -12.36 -0.35 11.34
CA SER A 186 -12.08 -0.77 12.70
C SER A 186 -12.36 -2.26 12.93
N THR A 187 -13.28 -2.85 12.18
CA THR A 187 -13.59 -4.28 12.25
C THR A 187 -12.41 -5.10 11.70
N VAL A 188 -11.86 -4.68 10.56
CA VAL A 188 -10.67 -5.30 9.98
C VAL A 188 -9.47 -5.13 10.92
N SER A 189 -9.28 -3.93 11.47
CA SER A 189 -8.21 -3.67 12.42
C SER A 189 -8.34 -4.51 13.71
N ALA A 190 -9.55 -4.68 14.22
CA ALA A 190 -9.79 -5.50 15.42
C ALA A 190 -9.63 -7.00 15.17
N ALA A 191 -9.89 -7.46 13.94
CA ALA A 191 -9.72 -8.86 13.53
C ALA A 191 -8.29 -9.19 13.07
N ALA A 192 -7.45 -8.18 12.90
CA ALA A 192 -6.07 -8.38 12.47
C ALA A 192 -5.28 -9.12 13.54
N VAL A 193 -4.51 -10.12 13.13
CA VAL A 193 -3.54 -10.82 13.97
C VAL A 193 -2.17 -10.22 13.66
N ASP A 194 -1.57 -9.58 14.66
CA ASP A 194 -0.26 -8.96 14.48
C ASP A 194 0.80 -10.00 14.12
N GLY A 195 1.53 -9.73 13.04
CA GLY A 195 2.55 -10.62 12.52
C GLY A 195 2.03 -11.94 11.94
N ALA A 196 0.77 -12.02 11.51
CA ALA A 196 0.30 -13.14 10.70
C ALA A 196 0.90 -13.08 9.29
N ILE A 197 1.35 -14.22 8.77
CA ILE A 197 1.92 -14.32 7.41
C ILE A 197 0.79 -14.30 6.39
N GLU A 198 0.83 -13.37 5.45
CA GLU A 198 -0.19 -13.24 4.40
C GLU A 198 0.30 -13.71 3.03
N SER A 199 1.58 -13.57 2.73
CA SER A 199 2.14 -13.91 1.42
C SER A 199 3.46 -14.66 1.54
N LEU A 200 3.81 -15.38 0.48
CA LEU A 200 5.05 -16.13 0.35
C LEU A 200 5.84 -15.58 -0.84
N SER A 201 7.16 -15.55 -0.71
CA SER A 201 8.09 -15.37 -1.83
C SER A 201 8.88 -16.65 -1.99
N ILE A 202 8.79 -17.28 -3.17
CA ILE A 202 9.38 -18.57 -3.43
C ILE A 202 10.56 -18.39 -4.37
N THR A 203 11.73 -18.85 -3.93
CA THR A 203 12.86 -19.09 -4.82
C THR A 203 12.88 -20.57 -5.14
N ALA A 204 12.44 -20.94 -6.34
CA ALA A 204 12.37 -22.32 -6.76
C ALA A 204 13.78 -22.91 -6.86
N GLY A 205 13.97 -24.05 -6.18
CA GLY A 205 15.11 -24.93 -6.40
C GLY A 205 14.72 -26.08 -7.35
N SER A 206 15.62 -27.02 -7.56
CA SER A 206 15.39 -28.20 -8.40
C SER A 206 15.96 -29.47 -7.76
N GLY A 207 15.50 -30.62 -8.24
CA GLY A 207 15.98 -31.92 -7.74
C GLY A 207 15.28 -32.41 -6.49
N TYR A 208 14.14 -31.82 -6.13
CA TYR A 208 13.33 -32.26 -5.00
C TYR A 208 12.48 -33.47 -5.39
N THR A 209 12.10 -34.24 -4.38
CA THR A 209 11.14 -35.32 -4.57
C THR A 209 9.72 -34.80 -4.65
N ASP A 210 8.96 -35.17 -5.66
CA ASP A 210 7.57 -34.77 -5.83
C ASP A 210 6.72 -35.18 -4.63
N GLY A 211 5.84 -34.28 -4.20
CA GLY A 211 4.97 -34.51 -3.06
C GLY A 211 4.49 -33.21 -2.39
N THR A 212 3.72 -33.41 -1.33
CA THR A 212 3.23 -32.27 -0.49
C THR A 212 3.86 -32.40 0.90
N TYR A 213 4.49 -31.35 1.33
CA TYR A 213 5.21 -31.25 2.60
C TYR A 213 4.65 -30.11 3.44
N TYR A 214 4.81 -30.22 4.75
CA TYR A 214 4.45 -29.16 5.69
C TYR A 214 5.71 -28.75 6.44
N ALA A 215 6.03 -27.47 6.40
CA ALA A 215 7.20 -26.94 7.06
C ALA A 215 6.82 -25.80 8.02
N ALA A 216 7.39 -25.83 9.21
CA ALA A 216 7.26 -24.72 10.14
C ALA A 216 8.06 -23.52 9.62
N VAL A 217 7.49 -22.33 9.83
CA VAL A 217 8.17 -21.08 9.54
C VAL A 217 8.97 -20.66 10.76
N TYR A 218 10.22 -20.31 10.54
CA TYR A 218 11.10 -19.73 11.54
C TYR A 218 11.05 -18.19 11.43
N GLY A 219 10.92 -17.52 12.56
CA GLY A 219 10.92 -16.06 12.60
C GLY A 219 12.32 -15.47 12.44
N ASP A 220 12.39 -14.15 12.44
CA ASP A 220 13.61 -13.36 12.25
C ASP A 220 14.67 -13.48 13.38
N GLY A 221 14.44 -14.35 14.33
CA GLY A 221 15.42 -14.75 15.36
C GLY A 221 15.83 -13.66 16.36
N SER A 222 15.55 -12.41 16.06
CA SER A 222 15.96 -11.29 16.92
C SER A 222 14.97 -11.02 18.03
N SER A 223 13.75 -11.44 17.89
CA SER A 223 12.66 -11.21 18.84
C SER A 223 12.26 -12.50 19.52
N GLN A 224 13.21 -13.13 20.10
CA GLN A 224 13.13 -14.22 21.08
C GLN A 224 11.69 -14.52 21.58
N GLY A 225 10.98 -15.40 20.88
CA GLY A 225 9.83 -16.09 21.45
C GLY A 225 8.46 -15.49 21.22
N THR A 226 8.29 -14.48 20.37
CA THR A 226 6.97 -13.93 20.03
C THR A 226 6.37 -14.47 18.74
N SER A 227 7.19 -14.88 17.77
CA SER A 227 6.72 -15.45 16.51
C SER A 227 6.49 -16.95 16.61
N SER A 228 5.30 -17.43 16.30
CA SER A 228 4.98 -18.86 16.38
C SER A 228 3.77 -19.26 15.55
N GLY A 229 3.70 -20.58 15.27
CA GLY A 229 2.52 -21.24 14.75
C GLY A 229 2.32 -21.12 13.24
N ALA A 230 3.20 -20.46 12.49
CA ALA A 230 3.07 -20.45 11.04
C ALA A 230 3.57 -21.75 10.42
N ILE A 231 2.80 -22.26 9.48
CA ILE A 231 3.09 -23.49 8.73
C ILE A 231 2.83 -23.21 7.25
N VAL A 232 3.80 -23.57 6.41
CA VAL A 232 3.67 -23.53 4.95
C VAL A 232 3.45 -24.95 4.44
N ARG A 233 2.45 -25.13 3.58
CA ARG A 233 2.29 -26.33 2.77
C ARG A 233 3.08 -26.13 1.48
N ILE A 234 4.08 -26.95 1.25
CA ILE A 234 4.96 -26.91 0.09
C ILE A 234 4.56 -28.04 -0.86
N THR A 235 4.23 -27.67 -2.09
CA THR A 235 3.95 -28.66 -3.14
C THR A 235 5.12 -28.68 -4.11
N ILE A 236 5.65 -29.88 -4.37
CA ILE A 236 6.73 -30.12 -5.31
C ILE A 236 6.16 -30.95 -6.47
N SER A 237 6.38 -30.47 -7.68
CA SER A 237 6.01 -31.16 -8.91
C SER A 237 7.14 -31.03 -9.95
N SER A 238 7.47 -32.14 -10.61
CA SER A 238 8.57 -32.20 -11.56
C SER A 238 9.92 -31.75 -10.96
N GLY A 239 10.14 -32.08 -9.68
CA GLY A 239 11.36 -31.79 -8.95
C GLY A 239 11.53 -30.32 -8.55
N SER A 240 10.51 -29.48 -8.70
CA SER A 240 10.56 -28.07 -8.34
C SER A 240 9.39 -27.66 -7.45
N ILE A 241 9.60 -26.65 -6.61
CA ILE A 241 8.52 -26.08 -5.79
C ILE A 241 7.53 -25.39 -6.72
N VAL A 242 6.25 -25.74 -6.59
CA VAL A 242 5.15 -25.06 -7.31
C VAL A 242 4.94 -23.67 -6.71
N SER A 243 4.64 -22.69 -7.54
CA SER A 243 4.38 -21.31 -7.11
C SER A 243 3.21 -21.22 -6.13
N PHE A 244 3.12 -20.11 -5.43
CA PHE A 244 1.96 -19.78 -4.60
C PHE A 244 0.74 -19.57 -5.48
N GLY A 245 -0.34 -20.30 -5.20
CA GLY A 245 -1.59 -20.23 -5.92
C GLY A 245 -2.75 -20.70 -5.06
N LEU A 246 -3.94 -20.85 -5.64
CA LEU A 246 -5.17 -21.23 -4.95
C LEU A 246 -5.76 -22.57 -5.39
N THR A 247 -5.10 -23.28 -6.29
CA THR A 247 -5.56 -24.60 -6.73
C THR A 247 -5.37 -25.61 -5.61
N ALA A 248 -6.46 -26.06 -5.00
CA ALA A 248 -6.42 -26.94 -3.84
C ALA A 248 -5.59 -28.20 -4.09
N GLY A 249 -4.57 -28.40 -3.28
CA GLY A 249 -3.73 -29.61 -3.28
C GLY A 249 -2.57 -29.60 -4.25
N THR A 250 -2.42 -28.58 -5.12
CA THR A 250 -1.38 -28.56 -6.15
C THR A 250 -0.36 -27.44 -6.00
N ASP A 251 -0.58 -26.49 -5.10
CA ASP A 251 0.23 -25.29 -4.92
C ASP A 251 0.84 -25.20 -3.53
N THR A 252 1.89 -24.38 -3.42
CA THR A 252 2.49 -23.99 -2.16
C THR A 252 1.69 -22.85 -1.55
N THR A 253 1.18 -23.04 -0.33
CA THR A 253 0.28 -22.09 0.33
C THR A 253 0.60 -21.94 1.82
N ILE A 254 0.12 -20.87 2.42
CA ILE A 254 0.12 -20.70 3.86
C ILE A 254 -0.95 -21.62 4.45
N HIS A 255 -0.53 -22.63 5.20
CA HIS A 255 -1.43 -23.56 5.88
C HIS A 255 -1.93 -23.01 7.22
N ALA A 256 -1.04 -22.36 7.96
CA ALA A 256 -1.36 -21.60 9.16
C ALA A 256 -0.53 -20.31 9.16
N ALA A 257 -1.19 -19.18 9.39
CA ALA A 257 -0.55 -17.88 9.26
C ALA A 257 0.33 -17.50 10.46
N GLY A 258 0.11 -18.14 11.63
CA GLY A 258 0.85 -17.80 12.84
C GLY A 258 0.62 -16.39 13.34
N SER A 259 1.48 -15.92 14.22
CA SER A 259 1.46 -14.58 14.78
C SER A 259 2.86 -14.10 15.21
N GLY A 260 3.04 -12.80 15.37
CA GLY A 260 4.27 -12.19 15.88
C GLY A 260 5.44 -12.17 14.90
N TYR A 261 5.23 -12.48 13.62
CA TYR A 261 6.29 -12.42 12.61
C TYR A 261 6.44 -10.99 12.07
N THR A 262 7.66 -10.52 11.94
CA THR A 262 8.01 -9.38 11.07
C THR A 262 8.41 -9.88 9.69
N PHE A 263 9.12 -10.99 9.65
CA PHE A 263 9.28 -11.87 8.48
C PHE A 263 9.53 -13.30 8.93
N GLY A 264 9.40 -14.25 8.02
CA GLY A 264 9.68 -15.65 8.28
C GLY A 264 10.35 -16.33 7.11
N TYR A 265 11.00 -17.45 7.36
CA TYR A 265 11.62 -18.30 6.34
C TYR A 265 11.40 -19.78 6.66
N VAL A 266 11.51 -20.59 5.65
CA VAL A 266 11.47 -22.06 5.74
C VAL A 266 12.83 -22.59 5.31
N ASN A 267 13.40 -23.52 6.10
CA ASN A 267 14.63 -24.24 5.77
C ASN A 267 14.32 -25.62 5.19
#